data_1bfe7271e405444971b24207d36bdb50
#
_entry.id   1bfe7271e405444971b24207d36bdb50
#
_cell.length_a   1.000
_cell.length_b   1.000
_cell.length_c   1.000
_cell.angle_alpha   90.00
_cell.angle_beta   90.00
_cell.angle_gamma   90.00
#
_symmetry.space_group_name_H-M   'P 1'
#
loop_
_entity.id
_entity.type
_entity.pdbx_description
1 polymer ?
#
loop_
_entity_poly.entity_id
_entity_poly.type
_entity_poly.pdbx_seq_one_letter_code
_entity_poly.pdbx_strand_id
1 'polypeptide(L)'
;MSAVTGRFAPSPSGRLHLGNLACSLLAWLSAKHQGGRIVLRIEDLDAERCPRKYADALEEDLRWLGLVWDEGGSHGGPNGPYYQSECAAIYTESYNKLEAQGLVYPCFCSRAQLHAASAPHTSDGNVIYPGTCRGLTAEQIAEKRKKKAPAYRLMVPDEDITFTDGCMGPHTENLLRDCGDFYLRRADGVFAYQLAVVVDDARMGVTEVVRGADLLSSTTRQLYLYRLLGLPAPKFAHCPLLLAPDGRRLSKRDGDQSLENLRAKYTAEEIVGRLAFAYGLQPEPAPRTPESLIPDFSWDKVPKQDICLPEGLF
;
A
#
# COMPACT_ATOMS: atom_id res chain seq x y z
N MET A 1 18.00 13.27 -15.00
CA MET A 1 16.82 12.65 -14.36
C MET A 1 17.02 12.81 -12.87
N SER A 2 15.99 13.18 -12.10
CA SER A 2 16.09 13.18 -10.63
C SER A 2 16.30 11.74 -10.14
N ALA A 3 17.11 11.57 -9.09
CA ALA A 3 17.33 10.26 -8.47
C ALA A 3 16.00 9.64 -8.02
N VAL A 4 15.85 8.33 -8.17
CA VAL A 4 14.64 7.61 -7.74
C VAL A 4 14.51 7.67 -6.22
N THR A 5 13.32 7.96 -5.73
CA THR A 5 12.96 7.84 -4.32
C THR A 5 11.88 6.77 -4.20
N GLY A 6 12.26 5.59 -3.74
CA GLY A 6 11.35 4.52 -3.35
C GLY A 6 10.91 4.65 -1.90
N ARG A 7 10.01 3.78 -1.46
CA ARG A 7 9.61 3.78 -0.04
C ARG A 7 9.32 2.37 0.48
N PHE A 8 9.57 2.20 1.79
CA PHE A 8 8.91 1.21 2.63
C PHE A 8 7.71 1.89 3.31
N ALA A 9 6.54 1.29 3.21
CA ALA A 9 5.31 1.84 3.77
C ALA A 9 4.49 0.76 4.49
N PRO A 10 5.08 0.11 5.50
CA PRO A 10 4.40 -0.97 6.21
C PRO A 10 3.45 -0.46 7.28
N SER A 11 2.31 -1.17 7.46
CA SER A 11 1.44 -0.99 8.61
C SER A 11 1.92 -1.89 9.76
N PRO A 12 2.33 -1.34 10.90
CA PRO A 12 2.90 -2.10 12.01
C PRO A 12 1.81 -2.80 12.85
N SER A 13 1.05 -3.71 12.22
CA SER A 13 -0.04 -4.45 12.86
C SER A 13 0.38 -5.83 13.40
N GLY A 14 1.68 -6.07 13.51
CA GLY A 14 2.34 -7.30 13.96
C GLY A 14 3.72 -7.44 13.31
N ARG A 15 4.38 -8.59 13.53
CA ARG A 15 5.66 -8.91 12.86
C ARG A 15 5.47 -8.99 11.34
N LEU A 16 6.54 -8.70 10.61
CA LEU A 16 6.57 -8.87 9.16
C LEU A 16 6.41 -10.36 8.81
N HIS A 17 5.66 -10.62 7.77
CA HIS A 17 5.55 -11.95 7.18
C HIS A 17 6.25 -11.98 5.81
N LEU A 18 6.47 -13.17 5.29
CA LEU A 18 7.24 -13.42 4.08
C LEU A 18 6.84 -12.52 2.90
N GLY A 19 5.54 -12.30 2.69
CA GLY A 19 5.06 -11.42 1.61
C GLY A 19 5.45 -9.94 1.80
N ASN A 20 5.47 -9.43 3.05
CA ASN A 20 5.97 -8.09 3.33
C ASN A 20 7.47 -7.97 3.07
N LEU A 21 8.24 -8.99 3.47
CA LEU A 21 9.69 -9.03 3.26
C LEU A 21 10.03 -9.03 1.77
N ALA A 22 9.33 -9.86 1.00
CA ALA A 22 9.48 -9.95 -0.45
C ALA A 22 9.20 -8.59 -1.14
N CYS A 23 8.08 -7.98 -0.79
CA CYS A 23 7.72 -6.67 -1.32
C CYS A 23 8.76 -5.59 -0.95
N SER A 24 9.28 -5.62 0.30
CA SER A 24 10.33 -4.70 0.73
C SER A 24 11.64 -4.94 -0.01
N LEU A 25 12.03 -6.21 -0.23
CA LEU A 25 13.22 -6.55 -1.00
C LEU A 25 13.13 -6.01 -2.44
N LEU A 26 12.02 -6.25 -3.13
CA LEU A 26 11.84 -5.75 -4.50
C LEU A 26 11.79 -4.22 -4.57
N ALA A 27 11.15 -3.55 -3.61
CA ALA A 27 11.14 -2.10 -3.53
C ALA A 27 12.54 -1.53 -3.33
N TRP A 28 13.32 -2.16 -2.47
CA TRP A 28 14.71 -1.76 -2.21
C TRP A 28 15.60 -1.98 -3.45
N LEU A 29 15.51 -3.16 -4.06
CA LEU A 29 16.28 -3.50 -5.26
C LEU A 29 15.95 -2.57 -6.41
N SER A 30 14.67 -2.28 -6.67
CA SER A 30 14.25 -1.38 -7.73
C SER A 30 14.84 0.02 -7.56
N ALA A 31 14.77 0.58 -6.35
CA ALA A 31 15.32 1.90 -6.10
C ALA A 31 16.87 1.91 -6.16
N LYS A 32 17.53 0.94 -5.51
CA LYS A 32 19.01 0.90 -5.43
C LYS A 32 19.65 0.56 -6.77
N HIS A 33 19.04 -0.27 -7.61
CA HIS A 33 19.49 -0.54 -8.98
C HIS A 33 19.53 0.74 -9.84
N GLN A 34 18.62 1.67 -9.57
CA GLN A 34 18.57 2.98 -10.25
C GLN A 34 19.42 4.06 -9.55
N GLY A 35 20.27 3.69 -8.59
CA GLY A 35 21.08 4.63 -7.79
C GLY A 35 20.22 5.53 -6.87
N GLY A 36 19.02 5.08 -6.53
CA GLY A 36 18.03 5.82 -5.76
C GLY A 36 18.15 5.64 -4.25
N ARG A 37 17.21 6.25 -3.54
CA ARG A 37 17.08 6.21 -2.07
C ARG A 37 15.75 5.62 -1.64
N ILE A 38 15.66 5.20 -0.37
CA ILE A 38 14.46 4.64 0.26
C ILE A 38 14.03 5.51 1.45
N VAL A 39 12.75 5.84 1.50
CA VAL A 39 12.08 6.47 2.66
C VAL A 39 11.31 5.41 3.43
N LEU A 40 11.43 5.36 4.75
CA LEU A 40 10.57 4.54 5.60
C LEU A 40 9.44 5.38 6.19
N ARG A 41 8.21 5.06 5.81
CA ARG A 41 6.99 5.61 6.40
C ARG A 41 6.25 4.53 7.18
N ILE A 42 5.82 4.84 8.38
CA ILE A 42 5.02 3.94 9.23
C ILE A 42 3.53 4.26 9.03
N GLU A 43 2.77 3.29 8.49
CA GLU A 43 1.35 3.45 8.20
C GLU A 43 0.49 2.99 9.39
N ASP A 44 0.43 3.83 10.42
CA ASP A 44 -0.22 3.62 11.72
C ASP A 44 -1.48 4.48 11.93
N LEU A 45 -2.26 4.73 10.86
CA LEU A 45 -3.52 5.48 10.92
C LEU A 45 -4.50 4.93 11.96
N ASP A 46 -4.51 3.61 12.16
CA ASP A 46 -5.27 2.93 13.19
C ASP A 46 -4.34 2.59 14.36
N ALA A 47 -4.18 3.53 15.29
CA ALA A 47 -3.25 3.42 16.41
C ALA A 47 -3.54 2.22 17.33
N GLU A 48 -4.82 1.78 17.43
CA GLU A 48 -5.19 0.61 18.23
C GLU A 48 -4.63 -0.69 17.63
N ARG A 49 -4.63 -0.79 16.31
CA ARG A 49 -4.10 -1.95 15.57
C ARG A 49 -2.59 -1.88 15.35
N CYS A 50 -2.03 -0.69 15.42
CA CYS A 50 -0.65 -0.40 15.07
C CYS A 50 0.15 0.22 16.24
N PRO A 51 0.28 -0.48 17.38
CA PRO A 51 1.04 0.03 18.51
C PRO A 51 2.53 0.20 18.16
N ARG A 52 3.14 1.26 18.69
CA ARG A 52 4.53 1.70 18.40
C ARG A 52 5.57 0.58 18.46
N LYS A 53 5.45 -0.34 19.42
CA LYS A 53 6.36 -1.49 19.57
C LYS A 53 6.51 -2.36 18.31
N TYR A 54 5.48 -2.40 17.46
CA TYR A 54 5.56 -3.15 16.19
C TYR A 54 6.29 -2.35 15.11
N ALA A 55 6.27 -1.01 15.18
CA ALA A 55 7.09 -0.20 14.29
C ALA A 55 8.58 -0.38 14.61
N ASP A 56 8.95 -0.38 15.89
CA ASP A 56 10.33 -0.61 16.32
C ASP A 56 10.82 -2.00 15.90
N ALA A 57 10.01 -3.04 16.11
CA ALA A 57 10.31 -4.40 15.68
C ALA A 57 10.45 -4.53 14.16
N LEU A 58 9.64 -3.81 13.39
CA LEU A 58 9.69 -3.77 11.94
C LEU A 58 11.00 -3.14 11.43
N GLU A 59 11.44 -2.05 12.04
CA GLU A 59 12.72 -1.43 11.70
C GLU A 59 13.90 -2.38 12.00
N GLU A 60 13.86 -3.09 13.14
CA GLU A 60 14.83 -4.13 13.47
C GLU A 60 14.84 -5.24 12.41
N ASP A 61 13.66 -5.72 12.02
CA ASP A 61 13.49 -6.78 11.03
C ASP A 61 14.09 -6.38 9.67
N LEU A 62 13.83 -5.15 9.20
CA LEU A 62 14.39 -4.64 7.94
C LEU A 62 15.92 -4.52 8.02
N ARG A 63 16.47 -3.96 9.10
CA ARG A 63 17.93 -3.86 9.30
C ARG A 63 18.59 -5.24 9.33
N TRP A 64 17.97 -6.19 10.01
CA TRP A 64 18.51 -7.56 10.10
C TRP A 64 18.60 -8.23 8.73
N LEU A 65 17.65 -7.93 7.80
CA LEU A 65 17.69 -8.42 6.43
C LEU A 65 18.66 -7.66 5.52
N GLY A 66 19.32 -6.59 6.00
CA GLY A 66 20.15 -5.71 5.18
C GLY A 66 19.35 -4.69 4.36
N LEU A 67 18.03 -4.56 4.58
CA LEU A 67 17.17 -3.60 3.89
C LEU A 67 17.21 -2.24 4.61
N VAL A 68 18.28 -1.50 4.40
CA VAL A 68 18.48 -0.18 5.00
C VAL A 68 17.75 0.91 4.21
N TRP A 69 17.29 1.94 4.90
CA TRP A 69 16.63 3.12 4.34
C TRP A 69 17.41 4.39 4.66
N ASP A 70 17.19 5.41 3.86
CA ASP A 70 18.01 6.63 3.91
C ASP A 70 17.32 7.75 4.72
N GLU A 71 16.00 7.66 4.92
CA GLU A 71 15.17 8.68 5.57
C GLU A 71 13.92 8.05 6.18
N GLY A 72 13.40 8.62 7.26
CA GLY A 72 12.14 8.21 7.88
C GLY A 72 12.29 7.20 9.03
N GLY A 73 11.15 6.72 9.53
CA GLY A 73 11.12 5.88 10.73
C GLY A 73 11.83 6.56 11.92
N SER A 74 12.64 5.80 12.65
CA SER A 74 13.44 6.31 13.77
C SER A 74 14.62 7.19 13.35
N HIS A 75 15.06 7.13 12.07
CA HIS A 75 16.12 7.99 11.54
C HIS A 75 15.69 9.45 11.42
N GLY A 76 14.36 9.71 11.27
CA GLY A 76 13.87 11.03 10.95
C GLY A 76 14.31 11.52 9.58
N GLY A 77 14.36 12.85 9.40
CA GLY A 77 14.78 13.47 8.14
C GLY A 77 13.98 14.76 7.83
N PRO A 78 14.19 15.37 6.64
CA PRO A 78 13.61 16.66 6.31
C PRO A 78 12.12 16.63 5.96
N ASN A 79 11.55 15.45 5.62
CA ASN A 79 10.18 15.33 5.15
C ASN A 79 9.22 14.72 6.21
N GLY A 80 9.54 14.84 7.50
CA GLY A 80 8.68 14.40 8.61
C GLY A 80 7.34 15.14 8.68
N PRO A 81 6.39 14.62 9.46
CA PRO A 81 6.39 13.36 10.23
C PRO A 81 6.38 12.11 9.36
N TYR A 82 6.95 10.99 9.88
CA TYR A 82 7.01 9.70 9.16
C TYR A 82 6.04 8.66 9.72
N TYR A 83 5.26 9.01 10.71
CA TYR A 83 4.18 8.22 11.27
C TYR A 83 2.85 8.84 10.84
N GLN A 84 1.98 8.08 10.20
CA GLN A 84 0.72 8.60 9.68
C GLN A 84 -0.22 9.10 10.78
N SER A 85 -0.15 8.52 11.97
CA SER A 85 -0.89 8.98 13.16
C SER A 85 -0.55 10.43 13.56
N GLU A 86 0.61 10.95 13.18
CA GLU A 86 1.07 12.31 13.45
C GLU A 86 0.69 13.31 12.33
N CYS A 87 0.11 12.84 11.21
CA CYS A 87 -0.10 13.63 9.99
C CYS A 87 -1.52 14.21 9.85
N ALA A 88 -2.39 14.12 10.85
CA ALA A 88 -3.80 14.51 10.74
C ALA A 88 -4.04 15.93 10.21
N ALA A 89 -3.20 16.92 10.60
CA ALA A 89 -3.31 18.29 10.10
C ALA A 89 -3.01 18.39 8.61
N ILE A 90 -2.00 17.66 8.13
CA ILE A 90 -1.60 17.59 6.70
C ILE A 90 -2.72 16.98 5.86
N TYR A 91 -3.32 15.90 6.34
CA TYR A 91 -4.44 15.27 5.64
C TYR A 91 -5.70 16.15 5.64
N THR A 92 -5.92 16.90 6.72
CA THR A 92 -7.03 17.87 6.81
C THR A 92 -6.91 18.95 5.73
N GLU A 93 -5.71 19.49 5.49
CA GLU A 93 -5.49 20.49 4.43
C GLU A 93 -5.86 19.92 3.06
N SER A 94 -5.39 18.71 2.75
CA SER A 94 -5.69 18.04 1.48
C SER A 94 -7.17 17.69 1.33
N TYR A 95 -7.81 17.24 2.41
CA TYR A 95 -9.24 16.99 2.46
C TYR A 95 -10.04 18.28 2.18
N ASN A 96 -9.70 19.39 2.83
CA ASN A 96 -10.36 20.68 2.65
C ASN A 96 -10.25 21.20 1.21
N LYS A 97 -9.13 20.94 0.51
CA LYS A 97 -8.98 21.26 -0.92
C LYS A 97 -9.98 20.51 -1.78
N LEU A 98 -10.22 19.22 -1.49
CA LEU A 98 -11.21 18.39 -2.21
C LEU A 98 -12.65 18.80 -1.86
N GLU A 99 -12.91 19.12 -0.60
CA GLU A 99 -14.22 19.59 -0.14
C GLU A 99 -14.59 20.93 -0.78
N ALA A 100 -13.65 21.88 -0.87
CA ALA A 100 -13.83 23.17 -1.52
C ALA A 100 -14.13 23.07 -3.03
N GLN A 101 -13.70 21.99 -3.68
CA GLN A 101 -14.05 21.66 -5.07
C GLN A 101 -15.47 21.06 -5.21
N GLY A 102 -16.21 20.86 -4.11
CA GLY A 102 -17.52 20.23 -4.11
C GLY A 102 -17.50 18.72 -4.39
N LEU A 103 -16.35 18.07 -4.28
CA LEU A 103 -16.16 16.66 -4.62
C LEU A 103 -16.40 15.71 -3.44
N VAL A 104 -16.65 16.23 -2.24
CA VAL A 104 -16.78 15.44 -1.02
C VAL A 104 -18.22 15.50 -0.50
N TYR A 105 -18.75 14.36 -0.08
CA TYR A 105 -20.09 14.29 0.50
C TYR A 105 -20.14 13.32 1.69
N PRO A 106 -21.09 13.55 2.65
CA PRO A 106 -21.28 12.68 3.80
C PRO A 106 -21.98 11.38 3.44
N CYS A 107 -21.47 10.26 3.94
CA CYS A 107 -22.03 8.92 3.76
C CYS A 107 -22.44 8.33 5.11
N PHE A 108 -23.68 7.87 5.22
CA PHE A 108 -24.27 7.29 6.43
C PHE A 108 -24.49 5.78 6.35
N CYS A 109 -24.07 5.12 5.27
CA CYS A 109 -24.22 3.68 5.10
C CYS A 109 -23.42 2.90 6.14
N SER A 110 -23.98 1.79 6.63
CA SER A 110 -23.26 0.79 7.41
C SER A 110 -22.60 -0.24 6.49
N ARG A 111 -21.62 -0.99 7.01
CA ARG A 111 -21.02 -2.12 6.26
C ARG A 111 -22.08 -3.15 5.85
N ALA A 112 -23.00 -3.48 6.73
CA ALA A 112 -24.09 -4.42 6.44
C ALA A 112 -24.98 -3.94 5.28
N GLN A 113 -25.29 -2.63 5.23
CA GLN A 113 -26.08 -2.07 4.11
C GLN A 113 -25.33 -2.11 2.80
N LEU A 114 -24.01 -1.95 2.79
CA LEU A 114 -23.18 -2.05 1.58
C LEU A 114 -23.12 -3.49 1.06
N HIS A 115 -22.99 -4.47 1.94
CA HIS A 115 -22.99 -5.88 1.56
C HIS A 115 -24.37 -6.43 1.17
N ALA A 116 -25.45 -5.89 1.74
CA ALA A 116 -26.82 -6.30 1.41
C ALA A 116 -27.32 -5.74 0.07
N ALA A 117 -26.82 -4.57 -0.34
CA ALA A 117 -26.98 -4.13 -1.72
C ALA A 117 -26.17 -5.12 -2.58
N SER A 118 -26.80 -5.76 -3.59
CA SER A 118 -26.14 -6.67 -4.54
C SER A 118 -25.10 -5.91 -5.40
N ALA A 119 -24.20 -5.19 -4.74
CA ALA A 119 -23.21 -4.35 -5.38
C ALA A 119 -22.09 -5.25 -5.94
N PRO A 120 -21.58 -4.97 -7.14
CA PRO A 120 -20.42 -5.64 -7.67
C PRO A 120 -19.22 -5.47 -6.71
N HIS A 121 -18.28 -6.39 -6.77
CA HIS A 121 -17.03 -6.32 -6.01
C HIS A 121 -15.91 -5.82 -6.91
N THR A 122 -14.98 -5.05 -6.35
CA THR A 122 -13.72 -4.70 -6.99
C THR A 122 -12.82 -5.93 -7.14
N SER A 123 -11.80 -5.85 -7.97
CA SER A 123 -10.81 -6.94 -8.14
C SER A 123 -10.11 -7.33 -6.84
N ASP A 124 -10.03 -6.41 -5.86
CA ASP A 124 -9.51 -6.64 -4.52
C ASP A 124 -10.57 -7.17 -3.51
N GLY A 125 -11.77 -7.51 -3.99
CA GLY A 125 -12.87 -8.07 -3.20
C GLY A 125 -13.65 -7.04 -2.38
N ASN A 126 -13.39 -5.73 -2.54
CA ASN A 126 -14.16 -4.69 -1.89
C ASN A 126 -15.50 -4.44 -2.61
N VAL A 127 -16.50 -4.02 -1.86
CA VAL A 127 -17.82 -3.68 -2.41
C VAL A 127 -17.74 -2.34 -3.11
N ILE A 128 -18.12 -2.29 -4.40
CA ILE A 128 -18.26 -1.05 -5.16
C ILE A 128 -19.46 -0.28 -4.58
N TYR A 129 -19.22 0.95 -4.16
CA TYR A 129 -20.25 1.77 -3.53
C TYR A 129 -21.26 2.27 -4.56
N PRO A 130 -22.59 2.01 -4.38
CA PRO A 130 -23.62 2.35 -5.38
C PRO A 130 -24.06 3.82 -5.35
N GLY A 131 -23.37 4.70 -4.64
CA GLY A 131 -23.69 6.13 -4.59
C GLY A 131 -24.88 6.52 -3.72
N THR A 132 -25.40 5.63 -2.86
CA THR A 132 -26.65 5.81 -2.08
C THR A 132 -26.78 7.16 -1.34
N CYS A 133 -25.67 7.76 -0.88
CA CYS A 133 -25.68 9.04 -0.18
C CYS A 133 -25.25 10.23 -1.05
N ARG A 134 -24.93 10.01 -2.33
CA ARG A 134 -24.35 11.03 -3.22
C ARG A 134 -25.29 12.21 -3.50
N GLY A 135 -26.60 11.97 -3.55
CA GLY A 135 -27.61 12.97 -3.87
C GLY A 135 -28.48 13.41 -2.70
N LEU A 136 -28.02 13.25 -1.44
CA LEU A 136 -28.80 13.67 -0.28
C LEU A 136 -28.93 15.19 -0.19
N THR A 137 -30.16 15.68 0.10
CA THR A 137 -30.38 17.11 0.36
C THR A 137 -29.81 17.54 1.72
N ALA A 138 -29.68 18.86 1.92
CA ALA A 138 -29.20 19.40 3.19
C ALA A 138 -30.08 18.97 4.38
N GLU A 139 -31.39 18.92 4.20
CA GLU A 139 -32.37 18.49 5.22
C GLU A 139 -32.20 17.01 5.55
N GLN A 140 -32.01 16.16 4.52
CA GLN A 140 -31.77 14.73 4.71
C GLN A 140 -30.44 14.47 5.43
N ILE A 141 -29.41 15.24 5.11
CA ILE A 141 -28.11 15.17 5.77
C ILE A 141 -28.25 15.59 7.23
N ALA A 142 -28.95 16.70 7.52
CA ALA A 142 -29.17 17.19 8.88
C ALA A 142 -29.92 16.15 9.73
N GLU A 143 -30.97 15.52 9.17
CA GLU A 143 -31.72 14.49 9.87
C GLU A 143 -30.91 13.22 10.14
N LYS A 144 -30.09 12.79 9.19
CA LYS A 144 -29.21 11.61 9.35
C LYS A 144 -28.10 11.88 10.36
N ARG A 145 -27.55 13.10 10.42
CA ARG A 145 -26.53 13.50 11.41
C ARG A 145 -27.01 13.42 12.85
N LYS A 146 -28.32 13.60 13.12
CA LYS A 146 -28.87 13.40 14.46
C LYS A 146 -28.75 11.96 14.97
N LYS A 147 -28.69 10.99 14.05
CA LYS A 147 -28.66 9.55 14.35
C LYS A 147 -27.26 8.95 14.32
N LYS A 148 -26.39 9.47 13.42
CA LYS A 148 -25.09 8.88 13.18
C LYS A 148 -24.09 9.91 12.62
N ALA A 149 -22.85 9.89 13.08
CA ALA A 149 -21.77 10.62 12.45
C ALA A 149 -21.48 10.06 11.03
N PRO A 150 -21.31 10.91 10.02
CA PRO A 150 -21.00 10.46 8.68
C PRO A 150 -19.53 10.09 8.51
N ALA A 151 -19.26 9.12 7.63
CA ALA A 151 -18.01 9.07 6.92
C ALA A 151 -18.07 10.01 5.70
N TYR A 152 -16.92 10.33 5.10
CA TYR A 152 -16.87 11.22 3.94
C TYR A 152 -16.27 10.49 2.75
N ARG A 153 -16.93 10.61 1.58
CA ARG A 153 -16.50 9.99 0.33
C ARG A 153 -16.15 11.02 -0.72
N LEU A 154 -15.20 10.65 -1.56
CA LEU A 154 -14.88 11.37 -2.80
C LEU A 154 -15.84 10.89 -3.90
N MET A 155 -16.44 11.84 -4.61
CA MET A 155 -17.16 11.56 -5.85
C MET A 155 -16.18 11.25 -6.97
N VAL A 156 -16.44 10.18 -7.71
CA VAL A 156 -15.66 9.83 -8.89
C VAL A 156 -16.49 10.01 -10.18
N PRO A 157 -15.85 10.41 -11.29
CA PRO A 157 -16.50 10.46 -12.60
C PRO A 157 -16.58 9.08 -13.24
N ASP A 158 -17.44 8.92 -14.25
CA ASP A 158 -17.41 7.78 -15.18
C ASP A 158 -16.28 8.02 -16.20
N GLU A 159 -15.07 7.63 -15.81
CA GLU A 159 -13.85 7.89 -16.57
C GLU A 159 -12.88 6.71 -16.42
N ASP A 160 -12.29 6.30 -17.53
CA ASP A 160 -11.24 5.28 -17.55
C ASP A 160 -9.89 5.93 -17.22
N ILE A 161 -9.19 5.35 -16.26
CA ILE A 161 -7.79 5.70 -15.94
C ILE A 161 -6.89 4.57 -16.41
N THR A 162 -5.94 4.91 -17.27
CA THR A 162 -4.93 4.00 -17.78
C THR A 162 -3.54 4.40 -17.27
N PHE A 163 -2.76 3.42 -16.86
CA PHE A 163 -1.34 3.58 -16.54
C PHE A 163 -0.55 2.34 -16.95
N THR A 164 0.76 2.47 -17.03
CA THR A 164 1.65 1.34 -17.26
C THR A 164 2.36 1.01 -15.95
N ASP A 165 2.09 -0.18 -15.43
CA ASP A 165 2.76 -0.71 -14.25
C ASP A 165 4.13 -1.29 -14.62
N GLY A 166 5.14 -1.04 -13.80
CA GLY A 166 6.52 -1.46 -14.06
C GLY A 166 6.74 -2.98 -14.07
N CYS A 167 5.86 -3.74 -13.39
CA CYS A 167 5.90 -5.20 -13.36
C CYS A 167 4.76 -5.82 -14.16
N MET A 168 3.51 -5.40 -13.90
CA MET A 168 2.30 -6.01 -14.47
C MET A 168 1.97 -5.52 -15.89
N GLY A 169 2.58 -4.40 -16.35
CA GLY A 169 2.31 -3.83 -17.66
C GLY A 169 1.09 -2.90 -17.71
N PRO A 170 0.46 -2.71 -18.88
CA PRO A 170 -0.68 -1.81 -19.03
C PRO A 170 -1.88 -2.24 -18.19
N HIS A 171 -2.49 -1.27 -17.49
CA HIS A 171 -3.67 -1.49 -16.68
C HIS A 171 -4.67 -0.34 -16.88
N THR A 172 -5.95 -0.67 -16.97
CA THR A 172 -7.04 0.29 -17.15
C THR A 172 -8.21 -0.11 -16.26
N GLU A 173 -8.74 0.85 -15.50
CA GLU A 173 -9.98 0.70 -14.73
C GLU A 173 -10.84 1.94 -14.88
N ASN A 174 -12.15 1.75 -14.88
CA ASN A 174 -13.11 2.85 -14.83
C ASN A 174 -13.38 3.25 -13.37
N LEU A 175 -13.19 4.52 -13.05
CA LEU A 175 -13.35 5.03 -11.68
C LEU A 175 -14.74 4.76 -11.10
N LEU A 176 -15.81 4.96 -11.86
CA LEU A 176 -17.16 4.78 -11.34
C LEU A 176 -17.57 3.30 -11.32
N ARG A 177 -17.34 2.59 -12.43
CA ARG A 177 -17.83 1.21 -12.62
C ARG A 177 -17.02 0.18 -11.84
N ASP A 178 -15.68 0.37 -11.76
CA ASP A 178 -14.78 -0.62 -11.18
C ASP A 178 -14.33 -0.23 -9.76
N CYS A 179 -14.34 1.08 -9.43
CA CYS A 179 -13.89 1.57 -8.12
C CYS A 179 -15.04 2.09 -7.24
N GLY A 180 -15.96 2.88 -7.82
CA GLY A 180 -16.99 3.60 -7.08
C GLY A 180 -16.45 4.73 -6.20
N ASP A 181 -17.36 5.53 -5.63
CA ASP A 181 -16.98 6.58 -4.68
C ASP A 181 -16.34 5.97 -3.43
N PHE A 182 -15.16 6.44 -3.05
CA PHE A 182 -14.38 5.84 -1.97
C PHE A 182 -14.19 6.78 -0.78
N TYR A 183 -13.86 6.22 0.37
CA TYR A 183 -13.67 6.98 1.60
C TYR A 183 -12.42 7.86 1.55
N LEU A 184 -12.58 9.12 2.02
CA LEU A 184 -11.48 10.02 2.38
C LEU A 184 -11.30 10.09 3.89
N ARG A 185 -12.43 9.99 4.65
CA ARG A 185 -12.43 10.07 6.10
C ARG A 185 -13.52 9.17 6.68
N ARG A 186 -13.19 8.42 7.71
CA ARG A 186 -14.10 7.54 8.46
C ARG A 186 -14.99 8.36 9.39
N ALA A 187 -16.07 7.74 9.86
CA ALA A 187 -17.00 8.38 10.81
C ALA A 187 -16.37 8.67 12.19
N ASP A 188 -15.34 7.97 12.58
CA ASP A 188 -14.53 8.21 13.77
C ASP A 188 -13.48 9.31 13.60
N GLY A 189 -13.42 9.92 12.42
CA GLY A 189 -12.51 11.02 12.11
C GLY A 189 -11.17 10.61 11.52
N VAL A 190 -10.83 9.32 11.50
CA VAL A 190 -9.59 8.81 10.91
C VAL A 190 -9.62 8.96 9.39
N PHE A 191 -8.53 9.47 8.82
CA PHE A 191 -8.39 9.56 7.36
C PHE A 191 -8.22 8.18 6.74
N ALA A 192 -8.73 8.04 5.52
CA ALA A 192 -8.65 6.77 4.80
C ALA A 192 -7.29 6.61 4.10
N TYR A 193 -6.87 5.36 3.94
CA TYR A 193 -5.61 4.96 3.29
C TYR A 193 -5.36 5.68 1.97
N GLN A 194 -6.36 5.75 1.08
CA GLN A 194 -6.18 6.32 -0.25
C GLN A 194 -5.73 7.79 -0.23
N LEU A 195 -6.27 8.61 0.68
CA LEU A 195 -5.86 10.00 0.83
C LEU A 195 -4.48 10.10 1.49
N ALA A 196 -4.29 9.38 2.58
CA ALA A 196 -3.07 9.47 3.38
C ALA A 196 -1.83 9.08 2.56
N VAL A 197 -1.87 7.95 1.82
CA VAL A 197 -0.73 7.48 1.04
C VAL A 197 -0.35 8.44 -0.09
N VAL A 198 -1.34 9.04 -0.78
CA VAL A 198 -1.10 10.00 -1.86
C VAL A 198 -0.42 11.27 -1.33
N VAL A 199 -0.93 11.80 -0.24
CA VAL A 199 -0.38 13.01 0.38
C VAL A 199 1.03 12.76 0.90
N ASP A 200 1.26 11.62 1.54
CA ASP A 200 2.57 11.27 2.09
C ASP A 200 3.60 10.99 1.01
N ASP A 201 3.26 10.21 -0.02
CA ASP A 201 4.18 9.94 -1.12
C ASP A 201 4.62 11.24 -1.80
N ALA A 202 3.68 12.17 -2.04
CA ALA A 202 3.99 13.45 -2.67
C ALA A 202 4.91 14.32 -1.79
N ARG A 203 4.59 14.50 -0.48
CA ARG A 203 5.39 15.36 0.40
C ARG A 203 6.77 14.79 0.74
N MET A 204 6.91 13.47 0.71
CA MET A 204 8.20 12.78 0.90
C MET A 204 9.02 12.68 -0.40
N GLY A 205 8.49 13.19 -1.51
CA GLY A 205 9.16 13.17 -2.80
C GLY A 205 9.34 11.77 -3.37
N VAL A 206 8.43 10.85 -3.05
CA VAL A 206 8.43 9.48 -3.59
C VAL A 206 8.15 9.54 -5.09
N THR A 207 9.04 8.93 -5.88
CA THR A 207 8.94 8.88 -7.34
C THR A 207 8.64 7.49 -7.87
N GLU A 208 8.79 6.45 -7.02
CA GLU A 208 8.49 5.07 -7.35
C GLU A 208 7.82 4.36 -6.18
N VAL A 209 6.69 3.72 -6.47
CA VAL A 209 5.89 2.94 -5.53
C VAL A 209 5.93 1.48 -5.93
N VAL A 210 6.68 0.65 -5.18
CA VAL A 210 6.63 -0.80 -5.29
C VAL A 210 5.80 -1.37 -4.16
N ARG A 211 4.84 -2.26 -4.47
CA ARG A 211 3.93 -2.89 -3.50
C ARG A 211 3.28 -4.16 -4.06
N GLY A 212 2.54 -4.89 -3.23
CA GLY A 212 1.87 -6.12 -3.66
C GLY A 212 0.76 -5.90 -4.71
N ALA A 213 0.56 -6.88 -5.58
CA ALA A 213 -0.42 -6.84 -6.67
C ALA A 213 -1.88 -6.75 -6.17
N ASP A 214 -2.15 -7.10 -4.92
CA ASP A 214 -3.46 -6.91 -4.28
C ASP A 214 -3.85 -5.42 -4.13
N LEU A 215 -2.91 -4.50 -4.31
CA LEU A 215 -3.16 -3.06 -4.32
C LEU A 215 -3.20 -2.45 -5.73
N LEU A 216 -3.16 -3.25 -6.79
CA LEU A 216 -3.15 -2.76 -8.17
C LEU A 216 -4.38 -1.88 -8.46
N SER A 217 -5.57 -2.32 -8.08
CA SER A 217 -6.82 -1.56 -8.23
C SER A 217 -6.88 -0.27 -7.39
N SER A 218 -6.06 -0.14 -6.35
CA SER A 218 -5.96 1.12 -5.59
C SER A 218 -5.26 2.22 -6.37
N THR A 219 -4.45 1.88 -7.38
CA THR A 219 -3.64 2.83 -8.13
C THR A 219 -4.50 3.83 -8.92
N THR A 220 -5.58 3.39 -9.52
CA THR A 220 -6.49 4.27 -10.28
C THR A 220 -7.13 5.32 -9.39
N ARG A 221 -7.57 4.95 -8.17
CA ARG A 221 -8.09 5.88 -7.16
C ARG A 221 -7.02 6.89 -6.71
N GLN A 222 -5.80 6.44 -6.54
CA GLN A 222 -4.67 7.28 -6.13
C GLN A 222 -4.24 8.22 -7.25
N LEU A 223 -4.15 7.76 -8.50
CA LEU A 223 -3.88 8.61 -9.66
C LEU A 223 -4.92 9.72 -9.81
N TYR A 224 -6.20 9.40 -9.56
CA TYR A 224 -7.26 10.41 -9.53
C TYR A 224 -7.05 11.44 -8.42
N LEU A 225 -6.67 11.01 -7.21
CA LEU A 225 -6.33 11.92 -6.10
C LEU A 225 -5.11 12.80 -6.41
N TYR A 226 -4.03 12.23 -6.97
CA TYR A 226 -2.86 13.02 -7.41
C TYR A 226 -3.28 14.14 -8.36
N ARG A 227 -4.13 13.82 -9.35
CA ARG A 227 -4.65 14.77 -10.32
C ARG A 227 -5.49 15.88 -9.66
N LEU A 228 -6.43 15.54 -8.78
CA LEU A 228 -7.29 16.50 -8.08
C LEU A 228 -6.54 17.43 -7.14
N LEU A 229 -5.50 16.92 -6.50
CA LEU A 229 -4.67 17.69 -5.56
C LEU A 229 -3.53 18.44 -6.25
N GLY A 230 -3.33 18.26 -7.56
CA GLY A 230 -2.22 18.85 -8.32
C GLY A 230 -0.85 18.35 -7.87
N LEU A 231 -0.78 17.10 -7.40
CA LEU A 231 0.44 16.48 -6.89
C LEU A 231 1.11 15.61 -7.98
N PRO A 232 2.45 15.50 -7.99
CA PRO A 232 3.15 14.62 -8.91
C PRO A 232 2.90 13.16 -8.55
N ALA A 233 2.36 12.38 -9.50
CA ALA A 233 2.17 10.95 -9.30
C ALA A 233 3.49 10.19 -9.49
N PRO A 234 3.81 9.21 -8.61
CA PRO A 234 4.95 8.33 -8.78
C PRO A 234 4.71 7.32 -9.91
N LYS A 235 5.76 6.63 -10.33
CA LYS A 235 5.64 5.38 -11.09
C LYS A 235 5.23 4.25 -10.13
N PHE A 236 4.48 3.29 -10.63
CA PHE A 236 4.02 2.14 -9.87
C PHE A 236 4.61 0.85 -10.43
N ALA A 237 4.96 -0.08 -9.56
CA ALA A 237 5.27 -1.46 -9.90
C ALA A 237 4.65 -2.39 -8.84
N HIS A 238 3.77 -3.28 -9.28
CA HIS A 238 3.08 -4.21 -8.40
C HIS A 238 3.71 -5.60 -8.51
N CYS A 239 4.32 -6.06 -7.42
CA CYS A 239 4.92 -7.39 -7.39
C CYS A 239 3.85 -8.47 -7.15
N PRO A 240 3.99 -9.64 -7.79
CA PRO A 240 3.10 -10.78 -7.57
C PRO A 240 3.12 -11.20 -6.10
N LEU A 241 1.99 -11.71 -5.62
CA LEU A 241 1.87 -12.21 -4.26
C LEU A 241 2.57 -13.56 -4.13
N LEU A 242 3.15 -13.81 -2.97
CA LEU A 242 3.57 -15.15 -2.58
C LEU A 242 2.37 -15.89 -1.99
N LEU A 243 2.14 -17.09 -2.51
CA LEU A 243 1.10 -18.00 -2.07
C LEU A 243 1.74 -19.21 -1.39
N ALA A 244 1.02 -19.86 -0.50
CA ALA A 244 1.41 -21.14 0.05
C ALA A 244 1.46 -22.20 -1.08
N PRO A 245 2.14 -23.36 -0.85
CA PRO A 245 2.22 -24.42 -1.88
C PRO A 245 0.86 -24.92 -2.39
N ASP A 246 -0.19 -24.82 -1.57
CA ASP A 246 -1.58 -25.14 -1.92
C ASP A 246 -2.35 -24.01 -2.63
N GLY A 247 -1.69 -22.89 -2.97
CA GLY A 247 -2.27 -21.77 -3.67
C GLY A 247 -3.04 -20.76 -2.77
N ARG A 248 -3.11 -20.99 -1.45
CA ARG A 248 -3.72 -20.03 -0.52
C ARG A 248 -2.83 -18.79 -0.34
N ARG A 249 -3.44 -17.65 -0.06
CA ARG A 249 -2.70 -16.47 0.41
C ARG A 249 -1.97 -16.81 1.72
N LEU A 250 -0.71 -16.37 1.80
CA LEU A 250 0.03 -16.43 3.05
C LEU A 250 -0.70 -15.59 4.10
N SER A 251 -0.99 -16.16 5.25
CA SER A 251 -1.72 -15.50 6.31
C SER A 251 -0.94 -15.48 7.61
N LYS A 252 -1.27 -14.53 8.52
CA LYS A 252 -0.71 -14.51 9.89
C LYS A 252 -1.00 -15.78 10.70
N ARG A 253 -1.94 -16.63 10.23
CA ARG A 253 -2.28 -17.93 10.86
C ARG A 253 -1.29 -19.02 10.49
N ASP A 254 -0.57 -18.85 9.37
CA ASP A 254 0.51 -19.73 8.95
C ASP A 254 1.78 -19.33 9.74
N GLY A 255 1.77 -19.57 11.05
CA GLY A 255 2.76 -19.06 12.02
C GLY A 255 4.23 -19.34 11.67
N ASP A 256 4.48 -20.33 10.80
CA ASP A 256 5.83 -20.68 10.34
C ASP A 256 6.45 -19.67 9.37
N GLN A 257 5.68 -18.70 8.87
CA GLN A 257 6.16 -17.72 7.88
C GLN A 257 6.29 -16.28 8.42
N SER A 258 6.18 -16.10 9.74
CA SER A 258 6.61 -14.86 10.38
C SER A 258 8.12 -14.76 10.37
N LEU A 259 8.67 -13.54 10.23
CA LEU A 259 10.12 -13.38 10.25
C LEU A 259 10.74 -13.90 11.56
N GLU A 260 10.05 -13.82 12.68
CA GLU A 260 10.50 -14.35 13.97
C GLU A 260 10.80 -15.86 13.88
N ASN A 261 9.90 -16.63 13.28
CA ASN A 261 10.08 -18.06 13.09
C ASN A 261 11.13 -18.41 12.01
N LEU A 262 11.17 -17.58 10.95
CA LEU A 262 12.18 -17.75 9.90
C LEU A 262 13.61 -17.49 10.42
N ARG A 263 13.81 -16.46 11.26
CA ARG A 263 15.11 -16.16 11.91
C ARG A 263 15.63 -17.28 12.81
N ALA A 264 14.75 -18.13 13.32
CA ALA A 264 15.14 -19.29 14.11
C ALA A 264 15.70 -20.44 13.24
N LYS A 265 15.36 -20.44 11.94
CA LYS A 265 15.72 -21.52 11.01
C LYS A 265 16.77 -21.11 9.98
N TYR A 266 16.81 -19.83 9.60
CA TYR A 266 17.60 -19.31 8.48
C TYR A 266 18.35 -18.04 8.83
N THR A 267 19.49 -17.82 8.17
CA THR A 267 20.19 -16.52 8.19
C THR A 267 19.44 -15.50 7.31
N ALA A 268 19.82 -14.22 7.42
CA ALA A 268 19.26 -13.16 6.58
C ALA A 268 19.53 -13.43 5.09
N GLU A 269 20.75 -13.84 4.76
CA GLU A 269 21.20 -14.14 3.39
C GLU A 269 20.46 -15.34 2.80
N GLU A 270 20.16 -16.36 3.62
CA GLU A 270 19.35 -17.51 3.18
C GLU A 270 17.92 -17.11 2.86
N ILE A 271 17.29 -16.23 3.67
CA ILE A 271 15.96 -15.72 3.40
C ILE A 271 15.95 -14.86 2.14
N VAL A 272 16.88 -13.93 2.01
CA VAL A 272 17.02 -13.06 0.83
C VAL A 272 17.25 -13.91 -0.44
N GLY A 273 18.14 -14.89 -0.38
CA GLY A 273 18.42 -15.78 -1.50
C GLY A 273 17.19 -16.60 -1.93
N ARG A 274 16.41 -17.14 -0.98
CA ARG A 274 15.18 -17.89 -1.26
C ARG A 274 14.10 -16.98 -1.86
N LEU A 275 13.96 -15.75 -1.38
CA LEU A 275 13.07 -14.75 -1.97
C LEU A 275 13.52 -14.38 -3.39
N ALA A 276 14.81 -14.13 -3.60
CA ALA A 276 15.36 -13.85 -4.92
C ALA A 276 15.11 -14.98 -5.92
N PHE A 277 15.24 -16.24 -5.48
CA PHE A 277 14.89 -17.41 -6.29
C PHE A 277 13.40 -17.44 -6.62
N ALA A 278 12.53 -17.26 -5.64
CA ALA A 278 11.07 -17.27 -5.86
C ALA A 278 10.63 -16.22 -6.89
N TYR A 279 11.28 -15.04 -6.90
CA TYR A 279 11.00 -13.98 -7.88
C TYR A 279 11.83 -14.06 -9.17
N GLY A 280 12.54 -15.17 -9.43
CA GLY A 280 13.29 -15.38 -10.67
C GLY A 280 14.55 -14.51 -10.81
N LEU A 281 15.01 -13.86 -9.74
CA LEU A 281 16.21 -13.03 -9.76
C LEU A 281 17.50 -13.84 -9.73
N GLN A 282 17.43 -15.11 -9.33
CA GLN A 282 18.54 -16.09 -9.39
C GLN A 282 18.01 -17.50 -9.64
N PRO A 283 18.85 -18.41 -10.19
CA PRO A 283 18.42 -19.75 -10.62
C PRO A 283 18.26 -20.75 -9.46
N GLU A 284 18.85 -20.50 -8.29
CA GLU A 284 18.88 -21.41 -7.16
C GLU A 284 18.64 -20.64 -5.84
N PRO A 285 18.10 -21.27 -4.78
CA PRO A 285 17.86 -20.60 -3.50
C PRO A 285 19.14 -20.46 -2.65
N ALA A 286 20.26 -20.07 -3.28
CA ALA A 286 21.54 -19.86 -2.63
C ALA A 286 21.53 -18.58 -1.78
N PRO A 287 22.24 -18.53 -0.62
CA PRO A 287 22.31 -17.34 0.22
C PRO A 287 22.89 -16.13 -0.53
N ARG A 288 22.25 -14.97 -0.40
CA ARG A 288 22.64 -13.69 -1.03
C ARG A 288 22.33 -12.51 -0.11
N THR A 289 23.20 -11.50 -0.12
CA THR A 289 22.83 -10.20 0.48
C THR A 289 21.98 -9.37 -0.49
N PRO A 290 21.13 -8.44 -0.02
CA PRO A 290 20.38 -7.56 -0.91
C PRO A 290 21.28 -6.79 -1.88
N GLU A 291 22.44 -6.28 -1.40
CA GLU A 291 23.38 -5.51 -2.21
C GLU A 291 23.92 -6.33 -3.39
N SER A 292 24.17 -7.62 -3.17
CA SER A 292 24.70 -8.51 -4.21
C SER A 292 23.70 -8.76 -5.36
N LEU A 293 22.42 -8.49 -5.14
CA LEU A 293 21.36 -8.63 -6.14
C LEU A 293 21.14 -7.36 -6.99
N ILE A 294 21.65 -6.20 -6.53
CA ILE A 294 21.44 -4.92 -7.22
C ILE A 294 21.85 -4.95 -8.71
N PRO A 295 23.05 -5.44 -9.10
CA PRO A 295 23.48 -5.43 -10.50
C PRO A 295 22.58 -6.24 -11.43
N ASP A 296 22.02 -7.32 -10.90
CA ASP A 296 21.24 -8.31 -11.65
C ASP A 296 19.73 -8.04 -11.65
N PHE A 297 19.27 -7.03 -10.92
CA PHE A 297 17.85 -6.73 -10.80
C PHE A 297 17.24 -6.22 -12.11
N SER A 298 16.12 -6.83 -12.51
CA SER A 298 15.26 -6.35 -13.60
C SER A 298 13.83 -6.80 -13.35
N TRP A 299 12.87 -5.92 -13.60
CA TRP A 299 11.44 -6.27 -13.56
C TRP A 299 11.05 -7.30 -14.61
N ASP A 300 11.82 -7.44 -15.70
CA ASP A 300 11.59 -8.45 -16.74
C ASP A 300 11.81 -9.88 -16.25
N LYS A 301 12.59 -10.06 -15.18
CA LYS A 301 12.81 -11.37 -14.56
C LYS A 301 11.70 -11.76 -13.59
N VAL A 302 10.99 -10.77 -13.04
CA VAL A 302 9.93 -10.99 -12.03
C VAL A 302 8.68 -11.54 -12.72
N PRO A 303 8.12 -12.67 -12.23
CA PRO A 303 6.86 -13.22 -12.76
C PRO A 303 5.73 -12.19 -12.68
N LYS A 304 4.80 -12.24 -13.64
CA LYS A 304 3.62 -11.37 -13.66
C LYS A 304 2.38 -11.99 -13.00
N GLN A 305 2.50 -13.20 -12.51
CA GLN A 305 1.44 -13.95 -11.84
C GLN A 305 1.86 -14.28 -10.41
N ASP A 306 0.89 -14.43 -9.53
CA ASP A 306 1.13 -14.85 -8.16
C ASP A 306 1.95 -16.14 -8.10
N ILE A 307 2.84 -16.26 -7.14
CA ILE A 307 3.88 -17.27 -7.06
C ILE A 307 3.51 -18.27 -5.95
N CYS A 308 3.16 -19.50 -6.33
CA CYS A 308 3.07 -20.60 -5.38
C CYS A 308 4.49 -20.99 -4.94
N LEU A 309 4.78 -20.87 -3.65
CA LEU A 309 6.07 -21.26 -3.12
C LEU A 309 6.28 -22.77 -3.24
N PRO A 310 7.46 -23.22 -3.70
CA PRO A 310 7.77 -24.65 -3.67
C PRO A 310 7.74 -25.21 -2.23
N GLU A 311 7.30 -26.47 -2.10
CA GLU A 311 7.38 -27.17 -0.80
C GLU A 311 8.82 -27.19 -0.29
N GLY A 312 9.02 -26.88 0.99
CA GLY A 312 10.32 -26.88 1.64
C GLY A 312 11.25 -25.70 1.25
N LEU A 313 10.77 -24.71 0.53
CA LEU A 313 11.57 -23.52 0.26
C LEU A 313 11.81 -22.70 1.55
N PHE A 314 10.82 -22.67 2.48
CA PHE A 314 10.91 -22.00 3.79
C PHE A 314 10.48 -22.92 4.92
#